data_c192eb2454db0bc2440449f2c4053260
#
_entry.id   c192eb2454db0bc2440449f2c4053260
#
_cell.length_a   1.000
_cell.length_b   1.000
_cell.length_c   1.000
_cell.angle_alpha   90.00
_cell.angle_beta   90.00
_cell.angle_gamma   90.00
#
_symmetry.space_group_name_H-M   'P 1'
#
loop_
_entity.id
_entity.type
_entity.pdbx_description
1 polymer ?
#
loop_
_entity_poly.entity_id
_entity_poly.type
_entity_poly.pdbx_seq_one_letter_code
_entity_poly.pdbx_strand_id
1 'polypeptide(L)'
;MINLNKVYDTICFSGGGIHGIMCIGALYYLENNKYIDLTSFKTFAGTSSGAIIAFMLALDYSINEIYEFINLFNLKTLEAKYTFNNLFENYGINDGLKFKYMFSKFIKNKYDVDDLTFKDLFVKTNKTLLVIGTNYSNQCEEIFSYDTTPDMSIILAIRISISIPILFTPVLYNNSYYLDGALINNFPFNHCNK
;
A
#
# COMPACT_ATOMS: atom_id res chain seq x y z
N MET A 1 -23.33 -13.95 -15.19
CA MET A 1 -23.80 -14.51 -13.90
C MET A 1 -22.57 -14.69 -13.01
N ILE A 2 -22.54 -14.05 -11.84
CA ILE A 2 -21.48 -14.24 -10.85
C ILE A 2 -21.66 -15.66 -10.29
N ASN A 3 -20.61 -16.47 -10.37
CA ASN A 3 -20.64 -17.82 -9.81
C ASN A 3 -20.52 -17.69 -8.28
N LEU A 4 -21.63 -17.74 -7.58
CA LEU A 4 -21.72 -17.60 -6.12
C LEU A 4 -21.01 -18.73 -5.33
N ASN A 5 -20.52 -19.75 -6.00
CA ASN A 5 -19.79 -20.86 -5.39
C ASN A 5 -18.27 -20.72 -5.49
N LYS A 6 -17.75 -19.64 -6.10
CA LYS A 6 -16.32 -19.41 -6.18
C LYS A 6 -15.86 -18.63 -4.94
N VAL A 7 -15.08 -19.28 -4.09
CA VAL A 7 -14.42 -18.62 -2.97
C VAL A 7 -13.21 -17.84 -3.52
N TYR A 8 -13.21 -16.54 -3.33
CA TYR A 8 -12.07 -15.68 -3.65
C TYR A 8 -11.23 -15.49 -2.40
N ASP A 9 -9.94 -15.69 -2.51
CA ASP A 9 -8.97 -15.52 -1.42
C ASP A 9 -8.06 -14.29 -1.61
N THR A 10 -8.25 -13.59 -2.72
CA THR A 10 -7.44 -12.44 -3.11
C THR A 10 -8.32 -11.21 -3.35
N ILE A 11 -7.91 -10.08 -2.78
CA ILE A 11 -8.53 -8.77 -3.03
C ILE A 11 -7.48 -7.81 -3.57
N CYS A 12 -7.86 -7.02 -4.59
CA CYS A 12 -6.96 -6.14 -5.30
C CYS A 12 -7.50 -4.70 -5.34
N PHE A 13 -6.63 -3.74 -5.06
CA PHE A 13 -6.96 -2.31 -5.01
C PHE A 13 -6.14 -1.52 -6.03
N SER A 14 -6.83 -0.71 -6.83
CA SER A 14 -6.18 0.25 -7.71
C SER A 14 -5.60 1.44 -6.95
N GLY A 15 -4.59 2.06 -7.54
CA GLY A 15 -4.18 3.41 -7.15
C GLY A 15 -5.25 4.44 -7.49
N GLY A 16 -5.30 5.52 -6.71
CA GLY A 16 -6.30 6.58 -6.88
C GLY A 16 -6.01 7.82 -6.03
N GLY A 17 -4.83 7.91 -5.43
CA GLY A 17 -4.48 9.01 -4.54
C GLY A 17 -5.51 9.18 -3.43
N ILE A 18 -5.99 10.39 -3.20
CA ILE A 18 -7.00 10.69 -2.19
C ILE A 18 -8.33 9.96 -2.41
N HIS A 19 -8.66 9.57 -3.65
CA HIS A 19 -9.88 8.83 -3.96
C HIS A 19 -9.89 7.41 -3.39
N GLY A 20 -8.75 6.88 -2.91
CA GLY A 20 -8.70 5.62 -2.16
C GLY A 20 -9.66 5.57 -0.96
N ILE A 21 -10.02 6.73 -0.39
CA ILE A 21 -11.02 6.85 0.68
C ILE A 21 -12.38 6.26 0.26
N MET A 22 -12.75 6.38 -1.01
CA MET A 22 -14.02 5.80 -1.52
C MET A 22 -14.02 4.27 -1.45
N CYS A 23 -12.87 3.63 -1.69
CA CYS A 23 -12.73 2.18 -1.55
C CYS A 23 -12.96 1.75 -0.09
N ILE A 24 -12.45 2.51 0.87
CA ILE A 24 -12.64 2.24 2.31
C ILE A 24 -14.12 2.35 2.68
N GLY A 25 -14.81 3.40 2.21
CA GLY A 25 -16.26 3.55 2.41
C GLY A 25 -17.07 2.42 1.80
N ALA A 26 -16.71 1.96 0.59
CA ALA A 26 -17.36 0.84 -0.07
C ALA A 26 -17.13 -0.48 0.71
N LEU A 27 -15.89 -0.77 1.13
CA LEU A 27 -15.57 -1.95 1.92
C LEU A 27 -16.29 -1.94 3.28
N TYR A 28 -16.31 -0.79 3.96
CA TYR A 28 -17.03 -0.60 5.21
C TYR A 28 -18.52 -0.94 5.06
N TYR A 29 -19.15 -0.45 3.99
CA TYR A 29 -20.55 -0.77 3.71
C TYR A 29 -20.76 -2.25 3.41
N LEU A 30 -19.93 -2.85 2.56
CA LEU A 30 -20.07 -4.22 2.12
C LEU A 30 -19.87 -5.22 3.27
N GLU A 31 -18.88 -5.02 4.12
CA GLU A 31 -18.60 -5.90 5.25
C GLU A 31 -19.67 -5.77 6.34
N ASN A 32 -20.05 -4.54 6.72
CA ASN A 32 -21.07 -4.33 7.78
C ASN A 32 -22.46 -4.83 7.36
N ASN A 33 -22.76 -4.89 6.06
CA ASN A 33 -23.98 -5.49 5.54
C ASN A 33 -23.83 -6.98 5.16
N LYS A 34 -22.68 -7.60 5.50
CA LYS A 34 -22.39 -9.04 5.29
C LYS A 34 -22.40 -9.48 3.82
N TYR A 35 -22.11 -8.56 2.89
CA TYR A 35 -21.91 -8.89 1.47
C TYR A 35 -20.54 -9.51 1.20
N ILE A 36 -19.56 -9.17 2.03
CA ILE A 36 -18.21 -9.73 1.99
C ILE A 36 -17.75 -10.01 3.43
N ASP A 37 -16.77 -10.93 3.55
CA ASP A 37 -16.03 -11.19 4.77
C ASP A 37 -14.54 -10.94 4.47
N LEU A 38 -14.01 -9.80 4.91
CA LEU A 38 -12.62 -9.41 4.66
C LEU A 38 -11.62 -10.34 5.37
N THR A 39 -12.04 -11.07 6.41
CA THR A 39 -11.18 -12.02 7.11
C THR A 39 -10.92 -13.30 6.30
N SER A 40 -11.76 -13.58 5.31
CA SER A 40 -11.62 -14.75 4.42
C SER A 40 -10.48 -14.60 3.41
N PHE A 41 -10.05 -13.37 3.12
CA PHE A 41 -8.98 -13.11 2.15
C PHE A 41 -7.60 -13.42 2.73
N LYS A 42 -6.76 -14.03 1.89
CA LYS A 42 -5.37 -14.39 2.21
C LYS A 42 -4.35 -13.50 1.51
N THR A 43 -4.72 -12.96 0.35
CA THR A 43 -3.85 -12.13 -0.47
C THR A 43 -4.47 -10.73 -0.66
N PHE A 44 -3.67 -9.73 -0.36
CA PHE A 44 -4.02 -8.32 -0.48
C PHE A 44 -3.05 -7.65 -1.44
N ALA A 45 -3.54 -7.21 -2.58
CA ALA A 45 -2.72 -6.58 -3.61
C ALA A 45 -3.11 -5.12 -3.82
N GLY A 46 -2.14 -4.27 -4.10
CA GLY A 46 -2.47 -2.87 -4.36
C GLY A 46 -1.34 -2.05 -4.95
N THR A 47 -1.74 -0.94 -5.56
CA THR A 47 -0.87 0.08 -6.11
C THR A 47 -1.16 1.43 -5.46
N SER A 48 -0.13 2.21 -5.10
CA SER A 48 -0.27 3.57 -4.56
C SER A 48 -1.21 3.60 -3.33
N SER A 49 -2.26 4.41 -3.33
CA SER A 49 -3.24 4.42 -2.24
C SER A 49 -3.90 3.05 -2.01
N GLY A 50 -4.05 2.24 -3.05
CA GLY A 50 -4.51 0.86 -2.93
C GLY A 50 -3.53 -0.04 -2.16
N ALA A 51 -2.22 0.20 -2.29
CA ALA A 51 -1.21 -0.50 -1.50
C ALA A 51 -1.31 -0.17 0.00
N ILE A 52 -1.70 1.07 0.36
CA ILE A 52 -1.95 1.44 1.75
C ILE A 52 -3.14 0.66 2.33
N ILE A 53 -4.24 0.55 1.56
CA ILE A 53 -5.42 -0.21 1.99
C ILE A 53 -5.07 -1.70 2.15
N ALA A 54 -4.41 -2.28 1.15
CA ALA A 54 -3.93 -3.66 1.17
C ALA A 54 -3.03 -3.93 2.38
N PHE A 55 -2.11 -3.03 2.68
CA PHE A 55 -1.21 -3.10 3.83
C PHE A 55 -1.98 -3.12 5.16
N MET A 56 -2.92 -2.21 5.37
CA MET A 56 -3.67 -2.16 6.63
C MET A 56 -4.47 -3.44 6.84
N LEU A 57 -5.13 -3.96 5.80
CA LEU A 57 -5.89 -5.22 5.87
C LEU A 57 -4.97 -6.43 6.08
N ALA A 58 -3.77 -6.44 5.48
CA ALA A 58 -2.78 -7.49 5.69
C ALA A 58 -2.20 -7.48 7.11
N LEU A 59 -2.14 -6.31 7.77
CA LEU A 59 -1.78 -6.14 9.19
C LEU A 59 -2.91 -6.49 10.18
N ASP A 60 -3.98 -7.12 9.74
CA ASP A 60 -5.15 -7.45 10.58
C ASP A 60 -5.91 -6.22 11.15
N TYR A 61 -5.83 -5.06 10.49
CA TYR A 61 -6.76 -3.99 10.78
C TYR A 61 -8.14 -4.33 10.21
N SER A 62 -9.17 -4.25 11.05
CA SER A 62 -10.56 -4.34 10.59
C SER A 62 -10.93 -3.12 9.76
N ILE A 63 -11.91 -3.25 8.88
CA ILE A 63 -12.37 -2.11 8.09
C ILE A 63 -12.97 -1.00 8.97
N ASN A 64 -13.52 -1.35 10.13
CA ASN A 64 -14.01 -0.38 11.09
C ASN A 64 -12.86 0.47 11.67
N GLU A 65 -11.74 -0.15 12.08
CA GLU A 65 -10.55 0.58 12.54
C GLU A 65 -9.99 1.49 11.45
N ILE A 66 -9.95 1.01 10.19
CA ILE A 66 -9.48 1.80 9.05
C ILE A 66 -10.42 2.98 8.77
N TYR A 67 -11.72 2.75 8.80
CA TYR A 67 -12.73 3.78 8.58
C TYR A 67 -12.70 4.86 9.67
N GLU A 68 -12.61 4.47 10.95
CA GLU A 68 -12.46 5.41 12.06
C GLU A 68 -11.17 6.23 11.95
N PHE A 69 -10.05 5.58 11.61
CA PHE A 69 -8.79 6.28 11.38
C PHE A 69 -8.93 7.35 10.30
N ILE A 70 -9.52 7.03 9.14
CA ILE A 70 -9.69 7.98 8.04
C ILE A 70 -10.60 9.15 8.43
N ASN A 71 -11.67 8.91 9.17
CA ASN A 71 -12.57 9.96 9.63
C ASN A 71 -11.91 10.95 10.61
N LEU A 72 -10.97 10.47 11.42
CA LEU A 72 -10.22 11.29 12.37
C LEU A 72 -8.95 11.90 11.75
N PHE A 73 -8.50 11.37 10.62
CA PHE A 73 -7.23 11.71 10.04
C PHE A 73 -7.27 13.06 9.33
N ASN A 74 -6.41 13.97 9.77
CA ASN A 74 -6.26 15.26 9.11
C ASN A 74 -5.11 15.19 8.09
N LEU A 75 -5.44 15.16 6.81
CA LEU A 75 -4.47 15.13 5.71
C LEU A 75 -3.43 16.26 5.77
N LYS A 76 -3.78 17.42 6.33
CA LYS A 76 -2.84 18.53 6.52
C LYS A 76 -1.64 18.16 7.42
N THR A 77 -1.78 17.14 8.26
CA THR A 77 -0.66 16.68 9.10
C THR A 77 0.46 16.03 8.27
N LEU A 78 0.14 15.54 7.08
CA LEU A 78 1.10 14.96 6.13
C LEU A 78 1.74 16.01 5.21
N GLU A 79 1.21 17.23 5.18
CA GLU A 79 1.82 18.29 4.38
C GLU A 79 3.26 18.54 4.86
N ALA A 80 4.23 18.39 3.94
CA ALA A 80 5.59 18.82 4.15
C ALA A 80 5.67 20.35 3.96
N LYS A 81 6.67 21.00 4.54
CA LYS A 81 7.01 22.36 4.12
C LYS A 81 7.52 22.26 2.69
N TYR A 82 6.69 22.70 1.75
CA TYR A 82 7.03 22.73 0.32
C TYR A 82 8.16 23.77 0.11
N THR A 83 9.33 23.31 -0.28
CA THR A 83 10.39 24.18 -0.75
C THR A 83 10.65 23.84 -2.22
N PHE A 84 10.54 24.84 -3.09
CA PHE A 84 10.88 24.68 -4.51
C PHE A 84 12.31 24.16 -4.73
N ASN A 85 13.23 24.43 -3.80
CA ASN A 85 14.58 23.89 -3.82
C ASN A 85 14.61 22.36 -3.82
N ASN A 86 13.73 21.69 -3.04
CA ASN A 86 13.65 20.24 -3.03
C ASN A 86 13.25 19.64 -4.38
N LEU A 87 12.43 20.35 -5.17
CA LEU A 87 12.04 19.87 -6.49
C LEU A 87 13.24 19.80 -7.44
N PHE A 88 14.13 20.79 -7.39
CA PHE A 88 15.31 20.86 -8.28
C PHE A 88 16.45 19.95 -7.80
N GLU A 89 16.62 19.80 -6.50
CA GLU A 89 17.71 19.02 -5.93
C GLU A 89 17.38 17.54 -5.81
N ASN A 90 16.11 17.21 -5.50
CA ASN A 90 15.68 15.85 -5.14
C ASN A 90 14.56 15.31 -6.04
N TYR A 91 14.20 16.01 -7.11
CA TYR A 91 13.14 15.61 -8.07
C TYR A 91 11.76 15.37 -7.45
N GLY A 92 11.50 15.96 -6.25
CA GLY A 92 10.22 15.83 -5.55
C GLY A 92 10.09 16.81 -4.40
N ILE A 93 8.86 17.21 -4.10
CA ILE A 93 8.56 18.22 -3.08
C ILE A 93 8.59 17.60 -1.67
N ASN A 94 8.22 16.31 -1.53
CA ASN A 94 8.04 15.62 -0.25
C ASN A 94 8.94 14.38 -0.17
N ASP A 95 9.72 14.25 0.87
CA ASP A 95 10.59 13.09 1.12
C ASP A 95 9.84 11.83 1.61
N GLY A 96 8.57 11.97 1.97
CA GLY A 96 7.73 10.88 2.47
C GLY A 96 8.04 10.41 3.90
N LEU A 97 8.88 11.12 4.66
CA LEU A 97 9.24 10.71 6.04
C LEU A 97 8.03 10.63 6.97
N LYS A 98 7.08 11.56 6.84
CA LYS A 98 5.85 11.52 7.64
C LYS A 98 4.99 10.30 7.34
N PHE A 99 4.95 9.86 6.08
CA PHE A 99 4.27 8.63 5.69
C PHE A 99 4.96 7.40 6.28
N LYS A 100 6.30 7.33 6.18
CA LYS A 100 7.07 6.26 6.83
C LYS A 100 6.78 6.16 8.32
N TYR A 101 6.78 7.30 9.02
CA TYR A 101 6.44 7.35 10.44
C TYR A 101 5.01 6.86 10.72
N MET A 102 4.05 7.27 9.90
CA MET A 102 2.65 6.81 10.03
C MET A 102 2.54 5.28 9.84
N PHE A 103 3.19 4.72 8.83
CA PHE A 103 3.19 3.28 8.59
C PHE A 103 3.87 2.50 9.71
N SER A 104 4.99 3.02 10.24
CA SER A 104 5.65 2.46 11.42
C SER A 104 4.71 2.42 12.63
N LYS A 105 3.90 3.46 12.85
CA LYS A 105 2.90 3.46 13.93
C LYS A 105 1.82 2.40 13.75
N PHE A 106 1.36 2.15 12.53
CA PHE A 106 0.42 1.06 12.27
C PHE A 106 1.03 -0.31 12.62
N ILE A 107 2.28 -0.55 12.20
CA ILE A 107 2.96 -1.80 12.54
C ILE A 107 3.14 -1.92 14.05
N LYS A 108 3.62 -0.86 14.70
CA LYS A 108 3.88 -0.84 16.14
C LYS A 108 2.63 -1.09 16.97
N ASN A 109 1.48 -0.54 16.58
CA ASN A 109 0.23 -0.72 17.29
C ASN A 109 -0.26 -2.18 17.29
N LYS A 110 0.07 -2.97 16.26
CA LYS A 110 -0.35 -4.37 16.15
C LYS A 110 0.71 -5.35 16.65
N TYR A 111 2.00 -5.05 16.47
CA TYR A 111 3.09 -6.04 16.65
C TYR A 111 4.23 -5.58 17.55
N ASP A 112 4.18 -4.37 18.10
CA ASP A 112 5.21 -3.77 19.00
C ASP A 112 6.62 -3.72 18.38
N VAL A 113 6.69 -3.62 17.05
CA VAL A 113 7.92 -3.39 16.28
C VAL A 113 7.74 -2.21 15.33
N ASP A 114 8.83 -1.54 14.95
CA ASP A 114 8.74 -0.32 14.14
C ASP A 114 8.61 -0.60 12.63
N ASP A 115 8.98 -1.79 12.17
CA ASP A 115 8.85 -2.24 10.77
C ASP A 115 8.76 -3.76 10.71
N LEU A 116 8.30 -4.27 9.55
CA LEU A 116 8.22 -5.69 9.22
C LEU A 116 8.75 -5.91 7.80
N THR A 117 9.36 -7.06 7.57
CA THR A 117 9.59 -7.57 6.22
C THR A 117 8.34 -8.28 5.70
N PHE A 118 8.26 -8.53 4.38
CA PHE A 118 7.17 -9.35 3.83
C PHE A 118 7.13 -10.74 4.46
N LYS A 119 8.30 -11.31 4.77
CA LYS A 119 8.42 -12.59 5.46
C LYS A 119 7.87 -12.53 6.89
N ASP A 120 8.20 -11.48 7.64
CA ASP A 120 7.68 -11.30 9.00
C ASP A 120 6.17 -11.16 9.00
N LEU A 121 5.61 -10.39 8.06
CA LEU A 121 4.17 -10.25 7.90
C LEU A 121 3.51 -11.62 7.67
N PHE A 122 4.03 -12.38 6.69
CA PHE A 122 3.48 -13.70 6.38
C PHE A 122 3.54 -14.65 7.59
N VAL A 123 4.65 -14.69 8.30
CA VAL A 123 4.81 -15.54 9.51
C VAL A 123 3.81 -15.15 10.60
N LYS A 124 3.54 -13.85 10.77
CA LYS A 124 2.64 -13.34 11.83
C LYS A 124 1.16 -13.50 11.48
N THR A 125 0.78 -13.32 10.23
CA THR A 125 -0.64 -13.20 9.81
C THR A 125 -1.13 -14.32 8.91
N ASN A 126 -0.22 -15.10 8.33
CA ASN A 126 -0.50 -16.05 7.23
C ASN A 126 -1.21 -15.35 6.04
N LYS A 127 -0.92 -14.06 5.82
CA LYS A 127 -1.42 -13.24 4.72
C LYS A 127 -0.28 -12.81 3.81
N THR A 128 -0.57 -12.71 2.53
CA THR A 128 0.35 -12.20 1.52
C THR A 128 -0.03 -10.78 1.13
N LEU A 129 0.95 -9.88 1.16
CA LEU A 129 0.81 -8.53 0.64
C LEU A 129 1.59 -8.43 -0.68
N LEU A 130 0.94 -7.90 -1.73
CA LEU A 130 1.57 -7.53 -3.00
C LEU A 130 1.52 -6.01 -3.17
N VAL A 131 2.67 -5.41 -3.38
CA VAL A 131 2.83 -3.98 -3.60
C VAL A 131 3.50 -3.76 -4.95
N ILE A 132 2.94 -2.86 -5.76
CA ILE A 132 3.50 -2.54 -7.08
C ILE A 132 4.31 -1.26 -7.01
N GLY A 133 5.51 -1.31 -7.59
CA GLY A 133 6.36 -0.16 -7.86
C GLY A 133 6.71 -0.07 -9.33
N THR A 134 7.11 1.11 -9.78
CA THR A 134 7.72 1.33 -11.09
C THR A 134 9.23 1.45 -10.92
N ASN A 135 9.98 0.48 -11.42
CA ASN A 135 11.42 0.59 -11.56
C ASN A 135 11.73 1.53 -12.74
N TYR A 136 11.97 2.79 -12.42
CA TYR A 136 12.23 3.81 -13.44
C TYR A 136 13.56 3.58 -14.18
N SER A 137 14.57 3.07 -13.49
CA SER A 137 15.89 2.79 -14.10
C SER A 137 15.81 1.70 -15.15
N ASN A 138 14.98 0.68 -14.94
CA ASN A 138 14.80 -0.46 -15.84
C ASN A 138 13.52 -0.37 -16.69
N GLN A 139 12.70 0.68 -16.50
CA GLN A 139 11.45 0.94 -17.24
C GLN A 139 10.44 -0.24 -17.17
N CYS A 140 10.32 -0.88 -16.01
CA CYS A 140 9.42 -2.02 -15.82
C CYS A 140 8.63 -1.90 -14.50
N GLU A 141 7.51 -2.62 -14.43
CA GLU A 141 6.85 -2.86 -13.15
C GLU A 141 7.69 -3.78 -12.28
N GLU A 142 7.58 -3.61 -10.98
CA GLU A 142 8.19 -4.52 -10.03
C GLU A 142 7.21 -4.83 -8.90
N ILE A 143 7.12 -6.12 -8.55
CA ILE A 143 6.22 -6.61 -7.51
C ILE A 143 7.05 -6.87 -6.28
N PHE A 144 6.66 -6.25 -5.17
CA PHE A 144 7.23 -6.51 -3.86
C PHE A 144 6.26 -7.38 -3.05
N SER A 145 6.72 -8.56 -2.64
CA SER A 145 5.91 -9.54 -1.92
C SER A 145 6.78 -10.54 -1.17
N TYR A 146 6.14 -11.44 -0.44
CA TYR A 146 6.82 -12.58 0.18
C TYR A 146 7.58 -13.44 -0.85
N ASP A 147 7.02 -13.62 -2.05
CA ASP A 147 7.61 -14.49 -3.09
C ASP A 147 8.80 -13.84 -3.81
N THR A 148 8.79 -12.52 -3.97
CA THR A 148 9.78 -11.79 -4.79
C THR A 148 10.84 -11.10 -3.96
N THR A 149 10.46 -10.53 -2.82
CA THR A 149 11.33 -9.71 -1.96
C THR A 149 11.06 -9.98 -0.47
N PRO A 150 11.20 -11.24 0.01
CA PRO A 150 10.79 -11.64 1.37
C PRO A 150 11.43 -10.80 2.49
N ASP A 151 12.67 -10.41 2.33
CA ASP A 151 13.44 -9.68 3.36
C ASP A 151 13.35 -8.14 3.19
N MET A 152 12.57 -7.64 2.23
CA MET A 152 12.36 -6.20 2.03
C MET A 152 11.42 -5.64 3.10
N SER A 153 11.72 -4.43 3.58
CA SER A 153 10.83 -3.63 4.43
C SER A 153 9.52 -3.34 3.72
N ILE A 154 8.39 -3.63 4.38
CA ILE A 154 7.06 -3.29 3.85
C ILE A 154 6.88 -1.78 3.76
N ILE A 155 7.37 -1.04 4.74
CA ILE A 155 7.31 0.44 4.73
C ILE A 155 8.05 0.98 3.50
N LEU A 156 9.20 0.41 3.15
CA LEU A 156 9.95 0.81 1.98
C LEU A 156 9.17 0.51 0.68
N ALA A 157 8.58 -0.67 0.57
CA ALA A 157 7.79 -1.05 -0.60
C ALA A 157 6.59 -0.12 -0.79
N ILE A 158 5.84 0.19 0.28
CA ILE A 158 4.71 1.12 0.22
C ILE A 158 5.21 2.53 -0.13
N ARG A 159 6.34 2.97 0.45
CA ARG A 159 6.93 4.28 0.13
C ARG A 159 7.29 4.38 -1.35
N ILE A 160 7.80 3.30 -1.97
CA ILE A 160 8.00 3.22 -3.41
C ILE A 160 6.66 3.37 -4.14
N SER A 161 5.68 2.56 -3.77
CA SER A 161 4.39 2.48 -4.47
C SER A 161 3.61 3.80 -4.47
N ILE A 162 3.83 4.68 -3.48
CA ILE A 162 3.20 6.01 -3.39
C ILE A 162 4.08 7.16 -3.89
N SER A 163 5.21 6.86 -4.55
CA SER A 163 6.16 7.87 -5.02
C SER A 163 5.70 8.55 -6.31
N ILE A 164 4.58 9.28 -6.24
CA ILE A 164 4.04 10.05 -7.36
C ILE A 164 5.08 11.08 -7.81
N PRO A 165 5.48 11.08 -9.09
CA PRO A 165 6.46 12.04 -9.63
C PRO A 165 6.10 13.49 -9.27
N ILE A 166 7.11 14.31 -9.02
CA ILE A 166 7.00 15.71 -8.62
C ILE A 166 6.50 15.86 -7.17
N LEU A 167 5.46 15.11 -6.75
CA LEU A 167 4.91 15.19 -5.41
C LEU A 167 5.86 14.56 -4.38
N PHE A 168 6.43 13.41 -4.70
CA PHE A 168 7.38 12.71 -3.85
C PHE A 168 8.74 12.55 -4.54
N THR A 169 9.80 12.55 -3.73
CA THR A 169 11.14 12.19 -4.21
C THR A 169 11.16 10.73 -4.66
N PRO A 170 11.84 10.42 -5.78
CA PRO A 170 12.11 9.02 -6.17
C PRO A 170 12.81 8.27 -5.05
N VAL A 171 12.57 6.97 -4.95
CA VAL A 171 13.24 6.11 -3.96
C VAL A 171 14.39 5.37 -4.61
N LEU A 172 15.59 5.52 -4.06
CA LEU A 172 16.74 4.71 -4.46
C LEU A 172 16.74 3.41 -3.65
N TYR A 173 16.66 2.27 -4.36
CA TYR A 173 16.75 0.94 -3.78
C TYR A 173 17.52 0.01 -4.73
N ASN A 174 18.48 -0.76 -4.21
CA ASN A 174 19.32 -1.68 -4.98
C ASN A 174 19.87 -1.07 -6.28
N ASN A 175 20.44 0.15 -6.21
CA ASN A 175 21.00 0.91 -7.32
C ASN A 175 20.00 1.28 -8.43
N SER A 176 18.71 1.18 -8.20
CA SER A 176 17.65 1.59 -9.13
C SER A 176 16.76 2.65 -8.49
N TYR A 177 16.29 3.60 -9.29
CA TYR A 177 15.30 4.58 -8.88
C TYR A 177 13.90 4.04 -9.11
N TYR A 178 13.04 4.24 -8.11
CA TYR A 178 11.65 3.80 -8.12
C TYR A 178 10.68 4.96 -7.98
N LEU A 179 9.56 4.82 -8.66
CA LEU A 179 8.42 5.73 -8.65
C LEU A 179 7.13 4.96 -8.34
N ASP A 180 6.01 5.72 -8.25
CA ASP A 180 4.68 5.18 -8.02
C ASP A 180 4.34 4.06 -9.03
N GLY A 181 3.80 2.96 -8.52
CA GLY A 181 3.43 1.82 -9.35
C GLY A 181 2.38 2.13 -10.41
N ALA A 182 1.56 3.15 -10.19
CA ALA A 182 0.49 3.56 -11.12
C ALA A 182 1.00 4.03 -12.48
N LEU A 183 2.30 4.36 -12.62
CA LEU A 183 2.87 4.75 -13.91
C LEU A 183 2.87 3.61 -14.92
N ILE A 184 2.96 2.34 -14.46
CA ILE A 184 2.98 1.16 -15.34
C ILE A 184 1.76 0.27 -15.06
N ASN A 185 1.47 -0.04 -13.80
CA ASN A 185 0.38 -0.93 -13.43
C ASN A 185 -0.44 -0.36 -12.26
N ASN A 186 -1.47 0.42 -12.60
CA ASN A 186 -2.34 1.05 -11.60
C ASN A 186 -3.31 0.06 -10.92
N PHE A 187 -3.61 -1.07 -11.55
CA PHE A 187 -4.50 -2.10 -11.02
C PHE A 187 -3.93 -3.49 -11.29
N PRO A 188 -3.20 -4.08 -10.30
CA PRO A 188 -2.41 -5.28 -10.50
C PRO A 188 -3.24 -6.57 -10.53
N PHE A 189 -4.40 -6.55 -11.15
CA PHE A 189 -5.31 -7.68 -11.24
C PHE A 189 -4.70 -8.91 -11.93
N ASN A 190 -3.82 -8.71 -12.91
CA ASN A 190 -3.11 -9.77 -13.61
C ASN A 190 -2.18 -10.60 -12.69
N HIS A 191 -1.78 -10.06 -11.53
CA HIS A 191 -0.96 -10.75 -10.52
C HIS A 191 -1.79 -11.45 -9.44
N CYS A 192 -3.12 -11.27 -9.45
CA CYS A 192 -4.04 -11.86 -8.47
C CYS A 192 -4.66 -13.19 -8.93
N ASN A 193 -4.48 -13.57 -10.18
CA ASN A 193 -5.04 -14.80 -10.78
C ASN A 193 -3.99 -15.91 -10.83
N LYS A 194 -3.54 -16.39 -9.66
CA LYS A 194 -2.70 -17.59 -9.59
C LYS A 194 -3.50 -18.78 -9.08
#